data_361b1c400e59d18b531c34f07399c623
#
_entry.id   361b1c400e59d18b531c34f07399c623
#
_cell.length_a   1.000
_cell.length_b   1.000
_cell.length_c   1.000
_cell.angle_alpha   90.00
_cell.angle_beta   90.00
_cell.angle_gamma   90.00
#
_symmetry.space_group_name_H-M   'P 1'
#
loop_
_entity.id
_entity.type
_entity.pdbx_description
1 polymer ?
#
loop_
_entity_poly.entity_id
_entity_poly.type
_entity_poly.pdbx_seq_one_letter_code
_entity_poly.pdbx_strand_id
1 'polypeptide(L)'
;MTPLVALAVLIAAITHASWNAIAHAIKDQLLSFTLISGGGLLIGAAMTLFAPFPAAAAWPYLLVSAALHVAYMMLLMRSFTLGDFGQMYPIARGTAPLVVTVLAAVFVGERPDGWATAGVAVASAGLVGLALWGIRGSGKRPHWPAIVAALGTGLAIAGYTTVDGVGVRASGTPLGYVAWLMVLEGLAIPAYAYYRRRAELVAQLRPFAVRGLLGAALSVAAYGLVLWAQTRAPLAPIAALRESSIIVGAAIGTLFFKERFGAPRIAAAGLMVVGIGLMLHTS
;
A
#
# COMPACT_ATOMS: atom_id res chain seq x y z
N MET A 1 5.09 15.34 -13.83
CA MET A 1 5.82 14.79 -12.64
C MET A 1 7.32 14.83 -12.92
N THR A 2 8.17 15.32 -12.00
CA THR A 2 9.62 15.37 -12.21
C THR A 2 10.25 13.96 -12.18
N PRO A 3 11.38 13.72 -12.89
CA PRO A 3 12.07 12.43 -12.88
C PRO A 3 12.44 11.96 -11.46
N LEU A 4 12.84 12.90 -10.59
CA LEU A 4 13.17 12.59 -9.19
C LEU A 4 11.98 12.05 -8.41
N VAL A 5 10.80 12.64 -8.59
CA VAL A 5 9.55 12.18 -7.95
C VAL A 5 9.17 10.80 -8.48
N ALA A 6 9.27 10.58 -9.81
CA ALA A 6 9.01 9.28 -10.42
C ALA A 6 9.95 8.20 -9.86
N LEU A 7 11.26 8.49 -9.78
CA LEU A 7 12.25 7.58 -9.20
C LEU A 7 11.94 7.24 -7.74
N ALA A 8 11.59 8.24 -6.93
CA ALA A 8 11.24 8.03 -5.53
C ALA A 8 10.01 7.10 -5.38
N VAL A 9 8.98 7.27 -6.22
CA VAL A 9 7.80 6.41 -6.21
C VAL A 9 8.12 5.00 -6.71
N LEU A 10 9.00 4.82 -7.69
CA LEU A 10 9.47 3.50 -8.11
C LEU A 10 10.28 2.79 -7.02
N ILE A 11 11.17 3.50 -6.31
CA ILE A 11 11.86 2.95 -5.14
C ILE A 11 10.85 2.57 -4.06
N ALA A 12 9.84 3.42 -3.81
CA ALA A 12 8.74 3.10 -2.90
C ALA A 12 7.98 1.84 -3.33
N ALA A 13 7.76 1.65 -4.63
CA ALA A 13 7.11 0.45 -5.16
C ALA A 13 7.94 -0.83 -4.92
N ILE A 14 9.26 -0.76 -5.12
CA ILE A 14 10.19 -1.88 -4.86
C ILE A 14 10.21 -2.22 -3.36
N THR A 15 10.42 -1.22 -2.50
CA THR A 15 10.45 -1.42 -1.05
C THR A 15 9.09 -1.91 -0.53
N HIS A 16 7.99 -1.43 -1.12
CA HIS A 16 6.64 -1.88 -0.80
C HIS A 16 6.42 -3.36 -1.16
N ALA A 17 6.82 -3.79 -2.37
CA ALA A 17 6.74 -5.20 -2.76
C ALA A 17 7.61 -6.09 -1.86
N SER A 18 8.79 -5.60 -1.47
CA SER A 18 9.74 -6.33 -0.62
C SER A 18 9.19 -6.58 0.79
N TRP A 19 8.63 -5.56 1.46
CA TRP A 19 8.06 -5.79 2.79
C TRP A 19 6.82 -6.69 2.74
N ASN A 20 6.00 -6.59 1.69
CA ASN A 20 4.86 -7.50 1.50
C ASN A 20 5.31 -8.95 1.32
N ALA A 21 6.40 -9.19 0.58
CA ALA A 21 6.98 -10.52 0.44
C ALA A 21 7.49 -11.07 1.78
N ILE A 22 8.15 -10.23 2.59
CA ILE A 22 8.58 -10.60 3.96
C ILE A 22 7.36 -10.93 4.82
N ALA A 23 6.31 -10.11 4.77
CA ALA A 23 5.08 -10.34 5.50
C ALA A 23 4.41 -11.67 5.10
N HIS A 24 4.34 -11.94 3.79
CA HIS A 24 3.74 -13.17 3.27
C HIS A 24 4.54 -14.43 3.67
N ALA A 25 5.86 -14.34 3.81
CA ALA A 25 6.71 -15.46 4.23
C ALA A 25 6.44 -15.93 5.67
N ILE A 26 5.77 -15.12 6.50
CA ILE A 26 5.34 -15.50 7.84
C ILE A 26 3.90 -16.03 7.76
N LYS A 27 3.73 -17.35 7.93
CA LYS A 27 2.43 -18.02 7.74
C LYS A 27 1.31 -17.48 8.64
N ASP A 28 1.62 -17.13 9.89
CA ASP A 28 0.66 -16.50 10.79
C ASP A 28 0.58 -15.00 10.49
N GLN A 29 -0.47 -14.61 9.77
CA GLN A 29 -0.66 -13.24 9.34
C GLN A 29 -0.80 -12.26 10.51
N LEU A 30 -1.38 -12.69 11.64
CA LEU A 30 -1.48 -11.84 12.82
C LEU A 30 -0.09 -11.51 13.40
N LEU A 31 0.80 -12.49 13.50
CA LEU A 31 2.19 -12.27 13.93
C LEU A 31 2.95 -11.39 12.94
N SER A 32 2.76 -11.64 11.63
CA SER A 32 3.38 -10.84 10.58
C SER A 32 2.99 -9.37 10.66
N PHE A 33 1.71 -9.08 10.67
CA PHE A 33 1.21 -7.71 10.73
C PHE A 33 1.50 -7.04 12.08
N THR A 34 1.56 -7.81 13.18
CA THR A 34 2.00 -7.30 14.50
C THR A 34 3.45 -6.82 14.45
N LEU A 35 4.34 -7.57 13.79
CA LEU A 35 5.74 -7.17 13.65
C LEU A 35 5.90 -5.94 12.75
N ILE A 36 5.16 -5.88 11.64
CA ILE A 36 5.22 -4.73 10.72
C ILE A 36 4.68 -3.46 11.40
N SER A 37 3.47 -3.52 11.97
CA SER A 37 2.84 -2.35 12.61
C SER A 37 3.59 -1.96 13.89
N GLY A 38 3.95 -2.92 14.75
CA GLY A 38 4.72 -2.64 15.96
C GLY A 38 6.14 -2.13 15.68
N GLY A 39 6.81 -2.67 14.66
CA GLY A 39 8.09 -2.15 14.19
C GLY A 39 7.95 -0.74 13.61
N GLY A 40 6.89 -0.48 12.85
CA GLY A 40 6.54 0.87 12.35
C GLY A 40 6.32 1.86 13.48
N LEU A 41 5.58 1.46 14.53
CA LEU A 41 5.38 2.23 15.75
C LEU A 41 6.73 2.61 16.42
N LEU A 42 7.62 1.64 16.60
CA LEU A 42 8.93 1.90 17.21
C LEU A 42 9.79 2.84 16.37
N ILE A 43 9.82 2.63 15.05
CA ILE A 43 10.54 3.50 14.11
C ILE A 43 9.91 4.90 14.12
N GLY A 44 8.59 5.00 14.01
CA GLY A 44 7.85 6.27 14.07
C GLY A 44 8.12 7.03 15.35
N ALA A 45 8.04 6.35 16.51
CA ALA A 45 8.36 6.95 17.81
C ALA A 45 9.81 7.46 17.88
N ALA A 46 10.78 6.70 17.36
CA ALA A 46 12.16 7.17 17.26
C ALA A 46 12.29 8.39 16.33
N MET A 47 11.57 8.39 15.19
CA MET A 47 11.57 9.52 14.25
C MET A 47 10.99 10.79 14.87
N THR A 48 9.99 10.71 15.77
CA THR A 48 9.42 11.90 16.42
C THR A 48 10.43 12.68 17.28
N LEU A 49 11.53 12.06 17.67
CA LEU A 49 12.60 12.72 18.44
C LEU A 49 13.43 13.70 17.58
N PHE A 50 13.42 13.51 16.26
CA PHE A 50 14.26 14.28 15.32
C PHE A 50 13.43 15.02 14.26
N ALA A 51 12.21 14.56 13.99
CA ALA A 51 11.35 15.15 12.98
C ALA A 51 10.62 16.39 13.56
N PRO A 52 10.45 17.45 12.75
CA PRO A 52 9.63 18.59 13.16
C PRO A 52 8.20 18.15 13.46
N PHE A 53 7.58 18.78 14.45
CA PHE A 53 6.19 18.48 14.82
C PHE A 53 5.24 18.95 13.70
N PRO A 54 4.25 18.14 13.27
CA PRO A 54 3.28 18.53 12.26
C PRO A 54 2.45 19.74 12.70
N ALA A 55 2.16 20.65 11.77
CA ALA A 55 1.27 21.78 12.05
C ALA A 55 -0.10 21.30 12.53
N ALA A 56 -0.74 22.09 13.37
CA ALA A 56 -2.06 21.75 13.97
C ALA A 56 -3.12 21.40 12.92
N ALA A 57 -3.09 22.03 11.76
CA ALA A 57 -3.99 21.77 10.64
C ALA A 57 -3.88 20.34 10.07
N ALA A 58 -2.77 19.62 10.29
CA ALA A 58 -2.59 18.27 9.81
C ALA A 58 -3.23 17.19 10.70
N TRP A 59 -3.49 17.48 11.96
CA TRP A 59 -3.95 16.49 12.94
C TRP A 59 -5.28 15.82 12.62
N PRO A 60 -6.32 16.53 12.13
CA PRO A 60 -7.56 15.87 11.70
C PRO A 60 -7.31 14.82 10.62
N TYR A 61 -6.43 15.12 9.67
CA TYR A 61 -6.04 14.18 8.59
C TYR A 61 -5.25 13.00 9.14
N LEU A 62 -4.31 13.22 10.06
CA LEU A 62 -3.55 12.15 10.73
C LEU A 62 -4.47 11.16 11.45
N LEU A 63 -5.46 11.66 12.20
CA LEU A 63 -6.39 10.81 12.93
C LEU A 63 -7.30 10.00 11.99
N VAL A 64 -7.85 10.64 10.96
CA VAL A 64 -8.68 9.95 9.95
C VAL A 64 -7.84 8.95 9.18
N SER A 65 -6.63 9.33 8.76
CA SER A 65 -5.73 8.43 8.05
C SER A 65 -5.34 7.23 8.91
N ALA A 66 -4.97 7.42 10.18
CA ALA A 66 -4.65 6.32 11.08
C ALA A 66 -5.82 5.32 11.19
N ALA A 67 -7.05 5.81 11.33
CA ALA A 67 -8.23 4.95 11.36
C ALA A 67 -8.42 4.17 10.04
N LEU A 68 -8.23 4.84 8.90
CA LEU A 68 -8.30 4.19 7.57
C LEU A 68 -7.18 3.15 7.38
N HIS A 69 -5.96 3.42 7.87
CA HIS A 69 -4.85 2.47 7.84
C HIS A 69 -5.11 1.23 8.70
N VAL A 70 -5.68 1.40 9.89
CA VAL A 70 -6.09 0.27 10.73
C VAL A 70 -7.16 -0.56 10.00
N ALA A 71 -8.19 0.08 9.43
CA ALA A 71 -9.22 -0.60 8.65
C ALA A 71 -8.61 -1.33 7.43
N TYR A 72 -7.71 -0.66 6.72
CA TYR A 72 -6.93 -1.24 5.61
C TYR A 72 -6.19 -2.52 6.03
N MET A 73 -5.40 -2.44 7.11
CA MET A 73 -4.62 -3.58 7.60
C MET A 73 -5.50 -4.76 8.00
N MET A 74 -6.62 -4.50 8.68
CA MET A 74 -7.56 -5.54 9.09
C MET A 74 -8.25 -6.20 7.88
N LEU A 75 -8.68 -5.41 6.91
CA LEU A 75 -9.30 -5.90 5.67
C LEU A 75 -8.29 -6.70 4.82
N LEU A 76 -7.07 -6.22 4.70
CA LEU A 76 -6.00 -6.90 3.98
C LEU A 76 -5.67 -8.24 4.63
N MET A 77 -5.46 -8.27 5.95
CA MET A 77 -5.23 -9.49 6.70
C MET A 77 -6.38 -10.49 6.51
N ARG A 78 -7.62 -10.02 6.55
CA ARG A 78 -8.81 -10.85 6.31
C ARG A 78 -8.87 -11.38 4.89
N SER A 79 -8.56 -10.55 3.89
CA SER A 79 -8.55 -10.98 2.48
C SER A 79 -7.51 -12.07 2.22
N PHE A 80 -6.31 -11.96 2.83
CA PHE A 80 -5.25 -12.97 2.71
C PHE A 80 -5.52 -14.24 3.50
N THR A 81 -6.28 -14.15 4.58
CA THR A 81 -6.70 -15.34 5.35
C THR A 81 -7.78 -16.13 4.61
N LEU A 82 -8.65 -15.45 3.85
CA LEU A 82 -9.83 -16.04 3.21
C LEU A 82 -9.62 -16.41 1.75
N GLY A 83 -8.60 -15.87 1.08
CA GLY A 83 -8.36 -16.09 -0.34
C GLY A 83 -6.88 -16.16 -0.71
N ASP A 84 -6.60 -16.66 -1.91
CA ASP A 84 -5.24 -16.76 -2.42
C ASP A 84 -4.61 -15.39 -2.64
N PHE A 85 -3.36 -15.20 -2.20
CA PHE A 85 -2.61 -13.94 -2.33
C PHE A 85 -2.58 -13.44 -3.78
N GLY A 86 -2.26 -14.34 -4.73
CA GLY A 86 -2.16 -14.01 -6.16
C GLY A 86 -3.46 -13.48 -6.79
N GLN A 87 -4.62 -13.67 -6.12
CA GLN A 87 -5.91 -13.17 -6.54
C GLN A 87 -6.33 -11.93 -5.72
N MET A 88 -6.20 -11.99 -4.40
CA MET A 88 -6.69 -10.92 -3.52
C MET A 88 -5.84 -9.65 -3.63
N TYR A 89 -4.52 -9.78 -3.79
CA TYR A 89 -3.62 -8.65 -3.88
C TYR A 89 -3.90 -7.76 -5.12
N PRO A 90 -4.03 -8.29 -6.36
CA PRO A 90 -4.42 -7.48 -7.52
C PRO A 90 -5.80 -6.81 -7.40
N ILE A 91 -6.77 -7.47 -6.75
CA ILE A 91 -8.09 -6.87 -6.51
C ILE A 91 -7.96 -5.66 -5.57
N ALA A 92 -7.28 -5.84 -4.44
CA ALA A 92 -7.09 -4.79 -3.46
C ALA A 92 -6.33 -3.58 -4.05
N ARG A 93 -5.33 -3.85 -4.87
CA ARG A 93 -4.47 -2.80 -5.44
C ARG A 93 -5.05 -2.15 -6.69
N GLY A 94 -5.73 -2.92 -7.55
CA GLY A 94 -6.21 -2.44 -8.85
C GLY A 94 -7.36 -1.44 -8.76
N THR A 95 -8.12 -1.45 -7.68
CA THR A 95 -9.24 -0.50 -7.46
C THR A 95 -8.76 0.86 -6.97
N ALA A 96 -7.65 0.92 -6.24
CA ALA A 96 -7.20 2.13 -5.57
C ALA A 96 -6.91 3.32 -6.51
N PRO A 97 -6.14 3.22 -7.62
CA PRO A 97 -5.82 4.38 -8.45
C PRO A 97 -7.03 5.05 -9.09
N LEU A 98 -8.03 4.26 -9.53
CA LEU A 98 -9.27 4.80 -10.08
C LEU A 98 -10.04 5.60 -9.03
N VAL A 99 -10.18 5.04 -7.84
CA VAL A 99 -10.89 5.71 -6.74
C VAL A 99 -10.11 6.94 -6.28
N VAL A 100 -8.77 6.87 -6.16
CA VAL A 100 -7.93 8.05 -5.86
C VAL A 100 -8.14 9.15 -6.88
N THR A 101 -8.21 8.82 -8.17
CA THR A 101 -8.43 9.82 -9.24
C THR A 101 -9.76 10.56 -9.02
N VAL A 102 -10.83 9.83 -8.71
CA VAL A 102 -12.14 10.43 -8.41
C VAL A 102 -12.10 11.26 -7.13
N LEU A 103 -11.54 10.71 -6.04
CA LEU A 103 -11.47 11.42 -4.76
C LEU A 103 -10.58 12.67 -4.85
N ALA A 104 -9.46 12.61 -5.55
CA ALA A 104 -8.58 13.75 -5.76
C ALA A 104 -9.27 14.85 -6.58
N ALA A 105 -10.06 14.49 -7.60
CA ALA A 105 -10.84 15.44 -8.38
C ALA A 105 -11.93 16.12 -7.55
N VAL A 106 -12.65 15.36 -6.71
CA VAL A 106 -13.79 15.86 -5.92
C VAL A 106 -13.33 16.65 -4.69
N PHE A 107 -12.37 16.12 -3.93
CA PHE A 107 -12.01 16.69 -2.61
C PHE A 107 -10.74 17.55 -2.62
N VAL A 108 -9.85 17.34 -3.57
CA VAL A 108 -8.57 18.08 -3.66
C VAL A 108 -8.58 19.08 -4.83
N GLY A 109 -9.52 18.96 -5.76
CA GLY A 109 -9.59 19.78 -6.96
C GLY A 109 -8.51 19.42 -8.01
N GLU A 110 -7.80 18.30 -7.82
CA GLU A 110 -6.80 17.83 -8.77
C GLU A 110 -7.47 17.16 -9.97
N ARG A 111 -7.26 17.72 -11.16
CA ARG A 111 -7.72 17.12 -12.43
C ARG A 111 -6.50 16.71 -13.24
N PRO A 112 -6.19 15.40 -13.31
CA PRO A 112 -5.12 14.95 -14.18
C PRO A 112 -5.46 15.31 -15.64
N ASP A 113 -4.44 15.61 -16.42
CA ASP A 113 -4.60 15.84 -17.88
C ASP A 113 -5.06 14.58 -18.62
N GLY A 114 -5.33 14.71 -19.92
CA GLY A 114 -5.85 13.60 -20.72
C GLY A 114 -4.89 12.41 -20.77
N TRP A 115 -3.57 12.65 -20.84
CA TRP A 115 -2.56 11.60 -20.87
C TRP A 115 -2.43 10.88 -19.54
N ALA A 116 -2.40 11.62 -18.43
CA ALA A 116 -2.39 11.05 -17.10
C ALA A 116 -3.65 10.24 -16.82
N THR A 117 -4.83 10.74 -17.23
CA THR A 117 -6.11 10.03 -17.08
C THR A 117 -6.12 8.73 -17.90
N ALA A 118 -5.68 8.77 -19.15
CA ALA A 118 -5.56 7.59 -20.01
C ALA A 118 -4.59 6.57 -19.40
N GLY A 119 -3.45 7.04 -18.89
CA GLY A 119 -2.44 6.20 -18.23
C GLY A 119 -2.97 5.48 -17.00
N VAL A 120 -3.69 6.20 -16.12
CA VAL A 120 -4.37 5.61 -14.96
C VAL A 120 -5.39 4.56 -15.39
N ALA A 121 -6.21 4.86 -16.41
CA ALA A 121 -7.23 3.94 -16.92
C ALA A 121 -6.59 2.65 -17.48
N VAL A 122 -5.53 2.76 -18.29
CA VAL A 122 -4.82 1.61 -18.88
C VAL A 122 -4.15 0.76 -17.81
N ALA A 123 -3.43 1.38 -16.86
CA ALA A 123 -2.81 0.66 -15.74
C ALA A 123 -3.86 -0.08 -14.88
N SER A 124 -4.96 0.59 -14.55
CA SER A 124 -6.06 0.00 -13.78
C SER A 124 -6.77 -1.13 -14.53
N ALA A 125 -6.96 -0.99 -15.86
CA ALA A 125 -7.53 -2.06 -16.69
C ALA A 125 -6.66 -3.32 -16.66
N GLY A 126 -5.34 -3.18 -16.68
CA GLY A 126 -4.41 -4.31 -16.49
C GLY A 126 -4.62 -5.04 -15.17
N LEU A 127 -4.76 -4.30 -14.07
CA LEU A 127 -4.95 -4.86 -12.74
C LEU A 127 -6.32 -5.51 -12.55
N VAL A 128 -7.37 -4.84 -13.02
CA VAL A 128 -8.74 -5.39 -13.00
C VAL A 128 -8.83 -6.64 -13.88
N GLY A 129 -8.20 -6.61 -15.06
CA GLY A 129 -8.11 -7.77 -15.94
C GLY A 129 -7.43 -8.96 -15.28
N LEU A 130 -6.31 -8.73 -14.58
CA LEU A 130 -5.60 -9.76 -13.81
C LEU A 130 -6.47 -10.33 -12.68
N ALA A 131 -7.17 -9.46 -11.95
CA ALA A 131 -8.09 -9.84 -10.89
C ALA A 131 -9.24 -10.72 -11.41
N LEU A 132 -9.89 -10.30 -12.51
CA LEU A 132 -10.98 -11.04 -13.15
C LEU A 132 -10.51 -12.39 -13.71
N TRP A 133 -9.31 -12.43 -14.28
CA TRP A 133 -8.71 -13.69 -14.72
C TRP A 133 -8.51 -14.65 -13.55
N GLY A 134 -7.97 -14.18 -12.44
CA GLY A 134 -7.79 -14.99 -11.23
C GLY A 134 -9.11 -15.58 -10.71
N ILE A 135 -10.21 -14.79 -10.76
CA ILE A 135 -11.55 -15.25 -10.36
C ILE A 135 -12.07 -16.36 -11.30
N ARG A 136 -11.91 -16.18 -12.61
CA ARG A 136 -12.39 -17.14 -13.62
C ARG A 136 -11.50 -18.35 -13.79
N GLY A 137 -10.17 -18.18 -13.70
CA GLY A 137 -9.17 -19.22 -13.97
C GLY A 137 -8.99 -20.25 -12.85
N SER A 138 -9.50 -20.00 -11.65
CA SER A 138 -9.31 -20.89 -10.50
C SER A 138 -10.17 -22.18 -10.57
N GLY A 139 -11.16 -22.24 -11.45
CA GLY A 139 -12.11 -23.36 -11.52
C GLY A 139 -12.95 -23.57 -10.24
N LYS A 140 -12.68 -22.81 -9.19
CA LYS A 140 -13.39 -22.82 -7.90
C LYS A 140 -14.45 -21.72 -7.87
N ARG A 141 -15.51 -21.91 -7.11
CA ARG A 141 -16.50 -20.86 -6.87
C ARG A 141 -15.81 -19.65 -6.20
N PRO A 142 -16.10 -18.41 -6.63
CA PRO A 142 -15.55 -17.22 -6.03
C PRO A 142 -15.85 -17.16 -4.52
N HIS A 143 -14.83 -16.94 -3.71
CA HIS A 143 -15.01 -16.74 -2.27
C HIS A 143 -15.36 -15.27 -2.00
N TRP A 144 -16.63 -14.93 -2.10
CA TRP A 144 -17.13 -13.55 -2.00
C TRP A 144 -16.65 -12.79 -0.76
N PRO A 145 -16.58 -13.39 0.45
CA PRO A 145 -16.04 -12.68 1.61
C PRO A 145 -14.60 -12.20 1.45
N ALA A 146 -13.75 -12.98 0.76
CA ALA A 146 -12.37 -12.58 0.46
C ALA A 146 -12.33 -11.42 -0.56
N ILE A 147 -13.16 -11.51 -1.61
CA ILE A 147 -13.27 -10.47 -2.65
C ILE A 147 -13.77 -9.16 -2.05
N VAL A 148 -14.81 -9.19 -1.23
CA VAL A 148 -15.36 -8.01 -0.55
C VAL A 148 -14.30 -7.39 0.38
N ALA A 149 -13.55 -8.20 1.13
CA ALA A 149 -12.45 -7.72 1.95
C ALA A 149 -11.34 -7.08 1.11
N ALA A 150 -10.99 -7.66 -0.04
CA ALA A 150 -10.00 -7.10 -0.96
C ALA A 150 -10.47 -5.78 -1.60
N LEU A 151 -11.72 -5.69 -2.03
CA LEU A 151 -12.30 -4.43 -2.54
C LEU A 151 -12.35 -3.36 -1.46
N GLY A 152 -12.79 -3.72 -0.24
CA GLY A 152 -12.76 -2.83 0.92
C GLY A 152 -11.35 -2.33 1.24
N THR A 153 -10.34 -3.20 1.09
CA THR A 153 -8.92 -2.84 1.20
C THR A 153 -8.55 -1.77 0.17
N GLY A 154 -8.97 -1.94 -1.10
CA GLY A 154 -8.72 -0.95 -2.17
C GLY A 154 -9.38 0.39 -1.90
N LEU A 155 -10.60 0.40 -1.40
CA LEU A 155 -11.30 1.63 -0.99
C LEU A 155 -10.59 2.33 0.19
N ALA A 156 -10.15 1.56 1.18
CA ALA A 156 -9.39 2.10 2.30
C ALA A 156 -8.04 2.70 1.83
N ILE A 157 -7.35 2.03 0.89
CA ILE A 157 -6.12 2.55 0.26
C ILE A 157 -6.40 3.90 -0.42
N ALA A 158 -7.47 4.00 -1.20
CA ALA A 158 -7.82 5.25 -1.87
C ALA A 158 -8.17 6.35 -0.87
N GLY A 159 -8.92 6.00 0.17
CA GLY A 159 -9.30 6.92 1.24
C GLY A 159 -8.09 7.51 1.96
N TYR A 160 -7.22 6.66 2.53
CA TYR A 160 -6.06 7.17 3.24
C TYR A 160 -5.07 7.89 2.31
N THR A 161 -4.90 7.42 1.07
CA THR A 161 -3.99 8.06 0.10
C THR A 161 -4.44 9.50 -0.18
N THR A 162 -5.74 9.75 -0.31
CA THR A 162 -6.31 11.08 -0.53
C THR A 162 -6.20 11.95 0.73
N VAL A 163 -6.57 11.41 1.89
CA VAL A 163 -6.50 12.10 3.19
C VAL A 163 -5.06 12.49 3.51
N ASP A 164 -4.12 11.58 3.33
CA ASP A 164 -2.71 11.82 3.58
C ASP A 164 -2.10 12.81 2.59
N GLY A 165 -2.55 12.79 1.33
CA GLY A 165 -2.11 13.77 0.35
C GLY A 165 -2.44 15.21 0.74
N VAL A 166 -3.61 15.43 1.34
CA VAL A 166 -3.99 16.74 1.91
C VAL A 166 -3.23 16.98 3.22
N GLY A 167 -3.24 16.00 4.11
CA GLY A 167 -2.65 16.11 5.44
C GLY A 167 -1.15 16.37 5.43
N VAL A 168 -0.39 15.67 4.58
CA VAL A 168 1.06 15.87 4.48
C VAL A 168 1.41 17.27 3.93
N ARG A 169 0.62 17.79 3.01
CA ARG A 169 0.78 19.17 2.49
C ARG A 169 0.46 20.20 3.57
N ALA A 170 -0.57 19.96 4.38
CA ALA A 170 -0.94 20.82 5.50
C ALA A 170 0.03 20.74 6.69
N SER A 171 0.84 19.68 6.78
CA SER A 171 1.72 19.43 7.92
C SER A 171 2.98 20.31 7.96
N GLY A 172 3.42 20.82 6.80
CA GLY A 172 4.70 21.52 6.65
C GLY A 172 5.94 20.62 6.77
N THR A 173 5.76 19.32 7.13
CA THR A 173 6.86 18.37 7.34
C THR A 173 6.46 16.96 6.97
N PRO A 174 6.85 16.43 5.80
CA PRO A 174 6.57 15.04 5.44
C PRO A 174 7.13 14.04 6.45
N LEU A 175 8.33 14.31 6.97
CA LEU A 175 8.97 13.43 7.95
C LEU A 175 8.20 13.37 9.26
N GLY A 176 7.76 14.53 9.78
CA GLY A 176 6.94 14.59 10.99
C GLY A 176 5.58 13.93 10.79
N TYR A 177 4.97 14.13 9.63
CA TYR A 177 3.68 13.49 9.31
C TYR A 177 3.80 11.97 9.31
N VAL A 178 4.81 11.40 8.62
CA VAL A 178 5.06 9.94 8.61
C VAL A 178 5.31 9.42 10.01
N ALA A 179 6.16 10.11 10.80
CA ALA A 179 6.50 9.69 12.15
C ALA A 179 5.25 9.54 13.04
N TRP A 180 4.40 10.56 13.06
CA TRP A 180 3.17 10.55 13.86
C TRP A 180 2.12 9.60 13.32
N LEU A 181 2.01 9.46 12.01
CA LEU A 181 1.10 8.47 11.41
C LEU A 181 1.48 7.04 11.85
N MET A 182 2.77 6.67 11.76
CA MET A 182 3.25 5.36 12.22
C MET A 182 2.98 5.12 13.71
N VAL A 183 3.09 6.15 14.54
CA VAL A 183 2.75 6.05 15.97
C VAL A 183 1.27 5.79 16.17
N LEU A 184 0.41 6.52 15.46
CA LEU A 184 -1.04 6.43 15.63
C LEU A 184 -1.61 5.11 15.13
N GLU A 185 -1.22 4.68 13.92
CA GLU A 185 -1.73 3.43 13.33
C GLU A 185 -1.10 2.18 13.92
N GLY A 186 0.18 2.28 14.33
CA GLY A 186 1.02 1.15 14.73
C GLY A 186 0.59 0.45 16.01
N LEU A 187 -0.27 1.05 16.84
CA LEU A 187 -0.74 0.48 18.11
C LEU A 187 -1.83 -0.58 17.94
N ALA A 188 -2.70 -0.43 16.96
CA ALA A 188 -3.96 -1.18 16.89
C ALA A 188 -3.74 -2.69 16.70
N ILE A 189 -2.90 -3.10 15.73
CA ILE A 189 -2.65 -4.51 15.43
C ILE A 189 -1.89 -5.21 16.58
N PRO A 190 -0.79 -4.64 17.14
CA PRO A 190 -0.15 -5.21 18.31
C PRO A 190 -1.07 -5.35 19.53
N ALA A 191 -1.92 -4.35 19.79
CA ALA A 191 -2.90 -4.42 20.88
C ALA A 191 -3.91 -5.55 20.66
N TYR A 192 -4.44 -5.69 19.44
CA TYR A 192 -5.32 -6.79 19.06
C TYR A 192 -4.61 -8.15 19.19
N ALA A 193 -3.37 -8.27 18.74
CA ALA A 193 -2.58 -9.49 18.86
C ALA A 193 -2.32 -9.85 20.34
N TYR A 194 -2.00 -8.86 21.17
CA TYR A 194 -1.84 -9.06 22.61
C TYR A 194 -3.15 -9.56 23.27
N TYR A 195 -4.27 -8.96 22.91
CA TYR A 195 -5.58 -9.43 23.38
C TYR A 195 -5.84 -10.90 23.02
N ARG A 196 -5.46 -11.33 21.81
CA ARG A 196 -5.69 -12.68 21.28
C ARG A 196 -4.69 -13.72 21.80
N ARG A 197 -3.43 -13.38 21.95
CA ARG A 197 -2.31 -14.31 22.25
C ARG A 197 -1.77 -14.20 23.66
N ARG A 198 -2.09 -13.11 24.37
CA ARG A 198 -1.68 -12.89 25.77
C ARG A 198 -0.17 -13.06 25.97
N ALA A 199 0.22 -13.82 27.02
CA ALA A 199 1.62 -14.04 27.40
C ALA A 199 2.45 -14.77 26.32
N GLU A 200 1.82 -15.53 25.43
CA GLU A 200 2.52 -16.28 24.38
C GLU A 200 3.01 -15.40 23.23
N LEU A 201 2.44 -14.20 23.05
CA LEU A 201 2.72 -13.34 21.91
C LEU A 201 4.22 -13.08 21.71
N VAL A 202 4.92 -12.70 22.80
CA VAL A 202 6.36 -12.36 22.72
C VAL A 202 7.19 -13.56 22.28
N ALA A 203 6.90 -14.74 22.83
CA ALA A 203 7.59 -15.97 22.45
C ALA A 203 7.35 -16.33 20.97
N GLN A 204 6.12 -16.14 20.48
CA GLN A 204 5.75 -16.40 19.09
C GLN A 204 6.35 -15.37 18.10
N LEU A 205 6.53 -14.10 18.50
CA LEU A 205 7.13 -13.05 17.68
C LEU A 205 8.65 -13.19 17.55
N ARG A 206 9.31 -13.64 18.61
CA ARG A 206 10.78 -13.67 18.72
C ARG A 206 11.51 -14.32 17.55
N PRO A 207 11.07 -15.48 17.00
CA PRO A 207 11.74 -16.11 15.86
C PRO A 207 11.72 -15.27 14.57
N PHE A 208 10.77 -14.35 14.46
CA PHE A 208 10.54 -13.54 13.26
C PHE A 208 10.93 -12.06 13.45
N ALA A 209 11.46 -11.68 14.62
CA ALA A 209 11.69 -10.28 15.00
C ALA A 209 12.57 -9.52 14.01
N VAL A 210 13.70 -10.10 13.58
CA VAL A 210 14.60 -9.47 12.60
C VAL A 210 13.91 -9.26 11.25
N ARG A 211 13.20 -10.27 10.75
CA ARG A 211 12.45 -10.17 9.50
C ARG A 211 11.33 -9.14 9.60
N GLY A 212 10.63 -9.12 10.73
CA GLY A 212 9.58 -8.16 11.00
C GLY A 212 10.10 -6.73 11.08
N LEU A 213 11.21 -6.49 11.76
CA LEU A 213 11.82 -5.16 11.84
C LEU A 213 12.31 -4.67 10.47
N LEU A 214 12.93 -5.55 9.68
CA LEU A 214 13.31 -5.24 8.30
C LEU A 214 12.07 -4.89 7.46
N GLY A 215 11.01 -5.69 7.56
CA GLY A 215 9.74 -5.42 6.88
C GLY A 215 9.13 -4.08 7.31
N ALA A 216 9.15 -3.76 8.60
CA ALA A 216 8.69 -2.48 9.11
C ALA A 216 9.52 -1.30 8.58
N ALA A 217 10.85 -1.41 8.58
CA ALA A 217 11.73 -0.38 8.04
C ALA A 217 11.47 -0.12 6.54
N LEU A 218 11.31 -1.19 5.76
CA LEU A 218 10.95 -1.09 4.34
C LEU A 218 9.55 -0.49 4.15
N SER A 219 8.58 -0.80 5.02
CA SER A 219 7.23 -0.25 4.97
C SER A 219 7.23 1.26 5.26
N VAL A 220 7.93 1.69 6.33
CA VAL A 220 8.07 3.10 6.69
C VAL A 220 8.78 3.87 5.59
N ALA A 221 9.87 3.33 5.04
CA ALA A 221 10.61 3.95 3.93
C ALA A 221 9.75 4.07 2.67
N ALA A 222 9.03 3.00 2.29
CA ALA A 222 8.13 3.00 1.14
C ALA A 222 7.06 4.09 1.28
N TYR A 223 6.42 4.14 2.44
CA TYR A 223 5.34 5.11 2.66
C TYR A 223 5.85 6.54 2.80
N GLY A 224 6.98 6.73 3.47
CA GLY A 224 7.64 8.03 3.58
C GLY A 224 7.99 8.63 2.21
N LEU A 225 8.50 7.82 1.28
CA LEU A 225 8.78 8.26 -0.09
C LEU A 225 7.49 8.63 -0.85
N VAL A 226 6.40 7.89 -0.65
CA VAL A 226 5.09 8.23 -1.25
C VAL A 226 4.57 9.56 -0.72
N LEU A 227 4.56 9.76 0.60
CA LEU A 227 4.11 11.01 1.21
C LEU A 227 4.98 12.20 0.81
N TRP A 228 6.28 12.01 0.74
CA TRP A 228 7.18 13.03 0.20
C TRP A 228 6.85 13.37 -1.27
N ALA A 229 6.56 12.37 -2.10
CA ALA A 229 6.17 12.59 -3.50
C ALA A 229 4.84 13.36 -3.61
N GLN A 230 3.87 13.06 -2.73
CA GLN A 230 2.56 13.75 -2.68
C GLN A 230 2.66 15.24 -2.35
N THR A 231 3.75 15.69 -1.74
CA THR A 231 4.00 17.14 -1.58
C THR A 231 4.51 17.82 -2.85
N ARG A 232 4.84 17.05 -3.91
CA ARG A 232 5.52 17.55 -5.13
C ARG A 232 4.80 17.24 -6.43
N ALA A 233 3.79 16.37 -6.40
CA ALA A 233 3.07 15.97 -7.60
C ALA A 233 1.60 15.62 -7.26
N PRO A 234 0.71 15.57 -8.26
CA PRO A 234 -0.68 15.16 -8.09
C PRO A 234 -0.82 13.72 -7.58
N LEU A 235 -1.91 13.46 -6.84
CA LEU A 235 -2.10 12.17 -6.14
C LEU A 235 -2.34 11.00 -7.09
N ALA A 236 -3.13 11.20 -8.15
CA ALA A 236 -3.53 10.13 -9.06
C ALA A 236 -2.34 9.49 -9.80
N PRO A 237 -1.42 10.24 -10.44
CA PRO A 237 -0.21 9.67 -11.04
C PRO A 237 0.70 8.95 -10.04
N ILE A 238 0.85 9.48 -8.81
CA ILE A 238 1.64 8.84 -7.76
C ILE A 238 1.00 7.51 -7.37
N ALA A 239 -0.32 7.49 -7.14
CA ALA A 239 -1.05 6.27 -6.79
C ALA A 239 -0.89 5.20 -7.89
N ALA A 240 -1.08 5.59 -9.15
CA ALA A 240 -0.96 4.66 -10.28
C ALA A 240 0.48 4.15 -10.48
N LEU A 241 1.50 5.04 -10.37
CA LEU A 241 2.91 4.63 -10.48
C LEU A 241 3.31 3.67 -9.34
N ARG A 242 2.78 3.87 -8.13
CA ARG A 242 3.01 2.98 -6.99
C ARG A 242 2.53 1.55 -7.25
N GLU A 243 1.54 1.36 -8.13
CA GLU A 243 1.05 0.02 -8.48
C GLU A 243 2.07 -0.80 -9.28
N SER A 244 3.15 -0.21 -9.81
CA SER A 244 4.29 -0.95 -10.35
C SER A 244 4.91 -1.94 -9.34
N SER A 245 4.63 -1.77 -8.04
CA SER A 245 4.95 -2.74 -6.99
C SER A 245 4.42 -4.15 -7.28
N ILE A 246 3.33 -4.27 -8.05
CA ILE A 246 2.76 -5.57 -8.45
C ILE A 246 3.69 -6.29 -9.43
N ILE A 247 4.33 -5.56 -10.35
CA ILE A 247 5.34 -6.13 -11.27
C ILE A 247 6.52 -6.68 -10.47
N VAL A 248 7.01 -5.87 -9.50
CA VAL A 248 8.10 -6.27 -8.62
C VAL A 248 7.69 -7.47 -7.74
N GLY A 249 6.49 -7.42 -7.16
CA GLY A 249 5.94 -8.53 -6.38
C GLY A 249 5.81 -9.82 -7.17
N ALA A 250 5.37 -9.72 -8.42
CA ALA A 250 5.29 -10.87 -9.33
C ALA A 250 6.69 -11.43 -9.69
N ALA A 251 7.69 -10.56 -9.89
CA ALA A 251 9.07 -10.98 -10.08
C ALA A 251 9.62 -11.69 -8.83
N ILE A 252 9.39 -11.13 -7.63
CA ILE A 252 9.75 -11.76 -6.36
C ILE A 252 9.06 -13.12 -6.21
N GLY A 253 7.76 -13.21 -6.49
CA GLY A 253 6.97 -14.45 -6.46
C GLY A 253 7.57 -15.53 -7.34
N THR A 254 7.99 -15.16 -8.54
CA THR A 254 8.60 -16.09 -9.49
C THR A 254 10.00 -16.53 -9.05
N LEU A 255 10.86 -15.60 -8.61
CA LEU A 255 12.25 -15.88 -8.27
C LEU A 255 12.41 -16.62 -6.94
N PHE A 256 11.65 -16.21 -5.92
CA PHE A 256 11.82 -16.72 -4.55
C PHE A 256 10.78 -17.77 -4.16
N PHE A 257 9.54 -17.65 -4.65
CA PHE A 257 8.46 -18.58 -4.32
C PHE A 257 8.20 -19.61 -5.43
N LYS A 258 8.96 -19.54 -6.55
CA LYS A 258 8.82 -20.43 -7.71
C LYS A 258 7.42 -20.47 -8.31
N GLU A 259 6.68 -19.37 -8.18
CA GLU A 259 5.37 -19.22 -8.80
C GLU A 259 5.50 -19.09 -10.32
N ARG A 260 4.58 -19.72 -11.08
CA ARG A 260 4.59 -19.61 -12.55
C ARG A 260 4.11 -18.22 -12.97
N PHE A 261 4.94 -17.52 -13.74
CA PHE A 261 4.61 -16.24 -14.35
C PHE A 261 3.74 -16.52 -15.60
N GLY A 262 2.43 -16.61 -15.41
CA GLY A 262 1.52 -16.92 -16.51
C GLY A 262 1.26 -15.72 -17.43
N ALA A 263 0.81 -15.97 -18.67
CA ALA A 263 0.49 -14.96 -19.68
C ALA A 263 -0.38 -13.78 -19.16
N PRO A 264 -1.39 -13.97 -18.28
CA PRO A 264 -2.17 -12.85 -17.75
C PRO A 264 -1.37 -11.87 -16.92
N ARG A 265 -0.40 -12.34 -16.13
CA ARG A 265 0.49 -11.48 -15.33
C ARG A 265 1.42 -10.66 -16.23
N ILE A 266 1.89 -11.26 -17.33
CA ILE A 266 2.71 -10.57 -18.34
C ILE A 266 1.87 -9.49 -19.03
N ALA A 267 0.64 -9.79 -19.46
CA ALA A 267 -0.24 -8.84 -20.10
C ALA A 267 -0.58 -7.67 -19.15
N ALA A 268 -0.90 -7.94 -17.89
CA ALA A 268 -1.15 -6.90 -16.89
C ALA A 268 0.08 -6.02 -16.66
N ALA A 269 1.28 -6.61 -16.55
CA ALA A 269 2.53 -5.87 -16.42
C ALA A 269 2.79 -4.98 -17.65
N GLY A 270 2.53 -5.48 -18.87
CA GLY A 270 2.64 -4.71 -20.09
C GLY A 270 1.70 -3.51 -20.12
N LEU A 271 0.43 -3.69 -19.76
CA LEU A 271 -0.54 -2.60 -19.64
C LEU A 271 -0.13 -1.57 -18.57
N MET A 272 0.44 -2.02 -17.46
CA MET A 272 0.96 -1.10 -16.44
C MET A 272 2.13 -0.27 -16.97
N VAL A 273 3.08 -0.89 -17.69
CA VAL A 273 4.21 -0.17 -18.30
C VAL A 273 3.72 0.87 -19.31
N VAL A 274 2.75 0.51 -20.17
CA VAL A 274 2.12 1.44 -21.10
C VAL A 274 1.42 2.58 -20.35
N GLY A 275 0.63 2.25 -19.33
CA GLY A 275 -0.05 3.25 -18.49
C GLY A 275 0.92 4.22 -17.82
N ILE A 276 2.03 3.72 -17.27
CA ILE A 276 3.11 4.55 -16.70
C ILE A 276 3.73 5.44 -17.77
N GLY A 277 4.00 4.91 -18.96
CA GLY A 277 4.53 5.69 -20.08
C GLY A 277 3.61 6.85 -20.46
N LEU A 278 2.30 6.62 -20.53
CA LEU A 278 1.31 7.67 -20.78
C LEU A 278 1.27 8.73 -19.67
N MET A 279 1.36 8.32 -18.39
CA MET A 279 1.38 9.27 -17.27
C MET A 279 2.66 10.12 -17.22
N LEU A 280 3.75 9.60 -17.72
CA LEU A 280 5.03 10.32 -17.80
C LEU A 280 5.16 11.16 -19.06
N HIS A 281 4.26 10.97 -20.03
CA HIS A 281 4.20 11.78 -21.23
C HIS A 281 3.69 13.17 -20.83
N THR A 282 4.60 14.11 -20.73
CA THR A 282 4.26 15.52 -20.46
C THR A 282 3.99 16.20 -21.80
N SER A 283 2.82 16.75 -21.93
CA SER A 283 2.49 17.73 -22.98
C SER A 283 3.28 19.02 -22.80
#